data_e870ceb1bf3620f826ab3e5fbaade6fd
#
_entry.id   e870ceb1bf3620f826ab3e5fbaade6fd
#
_cell.length_a   1.000
_cell.length_b   1.000
_cell.length_c   1.000
_cell.angle_alpha   90.00
_cell.angle_beta   90.00
_cell.angle_gamma   90.00
#
_symmetry.space_group_name_H-M   'P 1'
#
loop_
_entity.id
_entity.type
_entity.pdbx_description
1 polymer ?
#
loop_
_entity_poly.entity_id
_entity_poly.type
_entity_poly.pdbx_seq_one_letter_code
_entity_poly.pdbx_strand_id
1 'polypeptide(L)'
;HDLMFICYCDDTNCLYRTYMKHRGPSLQGAYQKLPGLSVRVDRDACTGCGACVKQCFLADITLVNEKAVIGDSCAGCGRCVECCPEQAISLDLQNEDVLYADLVRWIRGVSDLPIPSAGKGR
;
A
#
# COMPACT_ATOMS: atom_id res chain seq x y z
N HIS A 1 2.31 -14.98 -19.55
CA HIS A 1 2.65 -13.58 -19.87
C HIS A 1 2.17 -12.71 -18.73
N ASP A 2 3.13 -12.23 -17.94
CA ASP A 2 2.84 -11.29 -16.85
C ASP A 2 2.69 -9.89 -17.46
N LEU A 3 1.47 -9.37 -17.44
CA LEU A 3 1.16 -8.03 -17.92
C LEU A 3 1.30 -7.06 -16.74
N MET A 4 2.15 -6.07 -16.89
CA MET A 4 2.25 -4.97 -15.96
C MET A 4 1.38 -3.80 -16.41
N PHE A 5 0.47 -3.37 -15.54
CA PHE A 5 -0.38 -2.21 -15.80
C PHE A 5 0.06 -1.04 -14.92
N ILE A 6 0.29 0.10 -15.54
CA ILE A 6 0.50 1.36 -14.84
C ILE A 6 -0.80 2.15 -14.92
N CYS A 7 -1.41 2.40 -13.75
CA CYS A 7 -2.68 3.08 -13.64
C CYS A 7 -2.50 4.54 -13.28
N TYR A 8 -3.09 5.43 -14.08
CA TYR A 8 -3.18 6.88 -13.80
C TYR A 8 -4.63 7.24 -13.46
N CYS A 9 -5.16 6.61 -12.42
CA CYS A 9 -6.54 6.84 -12.00
C CYS A 9 -6.60 7.75 -10.78
N ASP A 10 -7.67 8.53 -10.70
CA ASP A 10 -8.08 9.22 -9.48
C ASP A 10 -9.15 8.44 -8.71
N ASP A 11 -9.60 9.00 -7.60
CA ASP A 11 -10.60 8.37 -6.73
C ASP A 11 -11.98 8.25 -7.39
N THR A 12 -12.25 8.98 -8.47
CA THR A 12 -13.54 9.01 -9.17
C THR A 12 -13.57 8.05 -10.35
N ASN A 13 -12.44 7.85 -11.03
CA ASN A 13 -12.34 7.11 -12.29
C ASN A 13 -11.61 5.76 -12.15
N CYS A 14 -11.28 5.33 -10.95
CA CYS A 14 -10.61 4.07 -10.74
C CYS A 14 -11.57 2.89 -10.89
N LEU A 15 -11.51 2.19 -12.02
CA LEU A 15 -12.25 0.94 -12.26
C LEU A 15 -12.01 -0.07 -11.15
N TYR A 16 -10.82 -0.11 -10.65
CA TYR A 16 -10.38 -1.00 -9.60
C TYR A 16 -11.09 -0.69 -8.27
N ARG A 17 -11.13 0.58 -7.86
CA ARG A 17 -11.84 1.02 -6.66
C ARG A 17 -13.34 0.80 -6.77
N THR A 18 -13.92 1.07 -7.94
CA THR A 18 -15.33 0.82 -8.22
C THR A 18 -15.64 -0.67 -8.13
N TYR A 19 -14.82 -1.50 -8.73
CA TYR A 19 -14.96 -2.94 -8.69
C TYR A 19 -14.83 -3.50 -7.25
N MET A 20 -13.89 -2.99 -6.47
CA MET A 20 -13.68 -3.38 -5.09
C MET A 20 -14.85 -3.04 -4.18
N LYS A 21 -15.46 -1.88 -4.36
CA LYS A 21 -16.66 -1.49 -3.61
C LYS A 21 -17.84 -2.44 -3.81
N HIS A 22 -17.95 -3.04 -4.99
CA HIS A 22 -19.07 -3.91 -5.34
C HIS A 22 -18.82 -5.39 -5.06
N ARG A 23 -17.58 -5.83 -4.95
CA ARG A 23 -17.24 -7.23 -4.73
C ARG A 23 -16.90 -7.62 -3.29
N GLY A 24 -16.75 -6.66 -2.40
CA GLY A 24 -16.49 -6.91 -0.98
C GLY A 24 -15.20 -7.70 -0.72
N PRO A 25 -15.15 -8.48 0.36
CA PRO A 25 -13.93 -9.17 0.82
C PRO A 25 -13.39 -10.26 -0.12
N SER A 26 -14.04 -10.53 -1.25
CA SER A 26 -13.62 -11.55 -2.24
C SER A 26 -12.23 -11.30 -2.85
N LEU A 27 -11.64 -10.13 -2.62
CA LEU A 27 -10.30 -9.76 -3.11
C LEU A 27 -9.26 -9.67 -1.98
N GLN A 28 -9.64 -10.04 -0.77
CA GLN A 28 -8.66 -10.25 0.30
C GLN A 28 -7.67 -11.32 -0.17
N GLY A 29 -6.39 -10.96 -0.20
CA GLY A 29 -5.32 -11.82 -0.71
C GLY A 29 -4.95 -11.63 -2.19
N ALA A 30 -5.72 -10.87 -2.98
CA ALA A 30 -5.33 -10.49 -4.34
C ALA A 30 -4.16 -9.49 -4.36
N TYR A 31 -3.96 -8.79 -3.25
CA TYR A 31 -2.87 -7.85 -3.04
C TYR A 31 -1.94 -8.35 -1.97
N GLN A 32 -0.71 -8.58 -2.35
CA GLN A 32 0.33 -8.92 -1.39
C GLN A 32 1.16 -7.69 -1.08
N LYS A 33 1.40 -7.50 0.21
CA LYS A 33 2.36 -6.51 0.68
C LYS A 33 3.76 -6.87 0.17
N LEU A 34 4.53 -5.87 -0.24
CA LEU A 34 5.92 -6.10 -0.62
C LEU A 34 6.71 -6.72 0.54
N PRO A 35 7.60 -7.68 0.27
CA PRO A 35 8.44 -8.27 1.30
C PRO A 35 9.24 -7.19 2.06
N GLY A 36 9.24 -7.25 3.39
CA GLY A 36 9.91 -6.27 4.23
C GLY A 36 9.18 -4.95 4.45
N LEU A 37 8.02 -4.75 3.81
CA LEU A 37 7.18 -3.57 4.04
C LEU A 37 6.28 -3.79 5.25
N SER A 38 6.32 -2.86 6.21
CA SER A 38 5.42 -2.83 7.35
C SER A 38 4.70 -1.49 7.45
N VAL A 39 3.47 -1.53 7.93
CA VAL A 39 2.67 -0.32 8.22
C VAL A 39 2.41 -0.31 9.71
N ARG A 40 2.82 0.76 10.38
CA ARG A 40 2.72 0.89 11.83
C ARG A 40 1.84 2.05 12.22
N VAL A 41 1.12 1.88 13.31
CA VAL A 41 0.31 2.93 13.94
C VAL A 41 0.94 3.30 15.26
N ASP A 42 1.32 4.56 15.40
CA ASP A 42 1.66 5.14 16.70
C ASP A 42 0.36 5.37 17.48
N ARG A 43 0.17 4.58 18.51
CA ARG A 43 -1.04 4.63 19.33
C ARG A 43 -1.15 5.89 20.15
N ASP A 44 -0.03 6.49 20.52
CA ASP A 44 -0.03 7.71 21.34
C ASP A 44 -0.42 8.92 20.50
N ALA A 45 0.06 9.00 19.27
CA ALA A 45 -0.29 10.04 18.32
C ALA A 45 -1.68 9.87 17.69
N CYS A 46 -2.21 8.63 17.62
CA CYS A 46 -3.49 8.36 16.98
C CYS A 46 -4.66 8.92 17.81
N THR A 47 -5.48 9.78 17.21
CA THR A 47 -6.67 10.37 17.84
C THR A 47 -7.98 9.60 17.58
N GLY A 48 -7.92 8.53 16.77
CA GLY A 48 -9.12 7.74 16.46
C GLY A 48 -10.08 8.43 15.48
N CYS A 49 -9.66 9.43 14.74
CA CYS A 49 -10.50 10.23 13.84
C CYS A 49 -11.17 9.43 12.70
N GLY A 50 -10.72 8.22 12.41
CA GLY A 50 -11.29 7.34 11.40
C GLY A 50 -11.02 7.72 9.93
N ALA A 51 -10.18 8.73 9.66
CA ALA A 51 -9.83 9.12 8.29
C ALA A 51 -9.21 7.95 7.51
N CYS A 52 -8.28 7.22 8.14
CA CYS A 52 -7.62 6.05 7.54
C CYS A 52 -8.61 4.90 7.23
N VAL A 53 -9.62 4.70 8.07
CA VAL A 53 -10.66 3.68 7.85
C VAL A 53 -11.43 3.96 6.56
N LYS A 54 -11.81 5.23 6.33
CA LYS A 54 -12.55 5.64 5.12
C LYS A 54 -11.71 5.53 3.86
N GLN A 55 -10.40 5.73 3.97
CA GLN A 55 -9.47 5.71 2.83
C GLN A 55 -8.97 4.29 2.48
N CYS A 56 -9.09 3.34 3.38
CA CYS A 56 -8.65 1.98 3.12
C CYS A 56 -9.57 1.30 2.10
N PHE A 57 -9.05 1.04 0.90
CA PHE A 57 -9.85 0.39 -0.15
C PHE A 57 -10.06 -1.10 0.09
N LEU A 58 -9.25 -1.72 0.95
CA LEU A 58 -9.42 -3.12 1.38
C LEU A 58 -10.34 -3.26 2.60
N ALA A 59 -10.76 -2.13 3.18
CA ALA A 59 -11.53 -2.11 4.43
C ALA A 59 -10.85 -2.88 5.58
N ASP A 60 -9.51 -2.90 5.58
CA ASP A 60 -8.69 -3.67 6.53
C ASP A 60 -8.14 -2.82 7.68
N ILE A 61 -8.75 -1.67 7.93
CA ILE A 61 -8.45 -0.81 9.08
C ILE A 61 -9.71 -0.67 9.93
N THR A 62 -9.58 -0.97 11.22
CA THR A 62 -10.65 -0.84 12.20
C THR A 62 -10.23 0.07 13.35
N LEU A 63 -11.19 0.59 14.09
CA LEU A 63 -10.94 1.32 15.32
C LEU A 63 -11.21 0.41 16.52
N VAL A 64 -10.21 0.22 17.36
CA VAL A 64 -10.31 -0.52 18.61
C VAL A 64 -9.85 0.41 19.74
N ASN A 65 -10.72 0.66 20.69
CA ASN A 65 -10.48 1.63 21.78
C ASN A 65 -10.02 3.00 21.24
N GLU A 66 -10.74 3.51 20.25
CA GLU A 66 -10.44 4.80 19.60
C GLU A 66 -9.04 4.89 18.96
N LYS A 67 -8.43 3.77 18.64
CA LYS A 67 -7.13 3.69 17.97
C LYS A 67 -7.24 2.85 16.69
N ALA A 68 -6.56 3.28 15.64
CA ALA A 68 -6.55 2.54 14.40
C ALA A 68 -5.76 1.23 14.56
N VAL A 69 -6.33 0.15 14.03
CA VAL A 69 -5.69 -1.17 13.96
C VAL A 69 -5.74 -1.61 12.51
N ILE A 70 -4.58 -1.94 11.98
CA ILE A 70 -4.40 -2.41 10.60
C ILE A 70 -4.40 -3.93 10.61
N GLY A 71 -5.22 -4.53 9.76
CA GLY A 71 -5.34 -5.98 9.64
C GLY A 71 -4.25 -6.63 8.78
N ASP A 72 -4.33 -7.95 8.68
CA ASP A 72 -3.33 -8.77 7.98
C ASP A 72 -3.45 -8.71 6.45
N SER A 73 -4.61 -8.29 5.94
CA SER A 73 -4.86 -8.13 4.50
C SER A 73 -4.32 -6.82 3.91
N CYS A 74 -3.64 -6.02 4.73
CA CYS A 74 -3.08 -4.73 4.32
C CYS A 74 -2.08 -4.90 3.17
N ALA A 75 -2.33 -4.23 2.05
CA ALA A 75 -1.46 -4.24 0.87
C ALA A 75 -0.24 -3.30 0.96
N GLY A 76 -0.13 -2.49 2.02
CA GLY A 76 0.98 -1.54 2.17
C GLY A 76 0.95 -0.37 1.17
N CYS A 77 -0.22 0.04 0.70
CA CYS A 77 -0.37 1.06 -0.35
C CYS A 77 -0.07 2.51 0.10
N GLY A 78 0.06 2.78 1.41
CA GLY A 78 0.43 4.08 1.95
C GLY A 78 -0.69 5.13 2.06
N ARG A 79 -1.89 4.90 1.52
CA ARG A 79 -2.99 5.88 1.55
C ARG A 79 -3.38 6.34 2.96
N CYS A 80 -3.32 5.44 3.92
CA CYS A 80 -3.60 5.75 5.32
C CYS A 80 -2.54 6.66 5.95
N VAL A 81 -1.30 6.59 5.48
CA VAL A 81 -0.21 7.47 5.91
C VAL A 81 -0.48 8.90 5.46
N GLU A 82 -0.81 9.08 4.17
CA GLU A 82 -1.07 10.41 3.59
C GLU A 82 -2.31 11.10 4.17
N CYS A 83 -3.34 10.32 4.47
CA CYS A 83 -4.59 10.90 4.98
C CYS A 83 -4.62 11.12 6.49
N CYS A 84 -3.60 10.71 7.23
CA CYS A 84 -3.56 10.84 8.69
C CYS A 84 -3.17 12.27 9.09
N PRO A 85 -4.07 13.08 9.67
CA PRO A 85 -3.76 14.45 10.06
C PRO A 85 -2.72 14.52 11.19
N GLU A 86 -2.68 13.49 12.04
CA GLU A 86 -1.75 13.39 13.17
C GLU A 86 -0.43 12.72 12.81
N GLN A 87 -0.26 12.31 11.53
CA GLN A 87 0.91 11.56 11.08
C GLN A 87 1.22 10.31 11.95
N ALA A 88 0.18 9.74 12.53
CA ALA A 88 0.28 8.59 13.43
C ALA A 88 0.51 7.27 12.71
N ILE A 89 0.53 7.25 11.38
CA ILE A 89 0.73 6.04 10.60
C ILE A 89 2.00 6.19 9.77
N SER A 90 2.87 5.21 9.82
CA SER A 90 4.13 5.20 9.10
C SER A 90 4.27 3.91 8.26
N LEU A 91 4.96 4.04 7.14
CA LEU A 91 5.48 2.95 6.33
C LEU A 91 6.95 2.76 6.65
N ASP A 92 7.32 1.52 6.95
CA ASP A 92 8.70 1.12 7.19
C ASP A 92 9.08 0.02 6.20
N LEU A 93 10.15 0.23 5.47
CA LEU A 93 10.66 -0.71 4.49
C LEU A 93 12.02 -1.25 4.95
N GLN A 94 12.05 -2.52 5.31
CA GLN A 94 13.27 -3.22 5.64
C GLN A 94 13.93 -3.76 4.36
N ASN A 95 15.25 -3.67 4.30
CA ASN A 95 16.03 -4.20 3.16
C ASN A 95 15.66 -3.57 1.80
N GLU A 96 15.60 -2.25 1.75
CA GLU A 96 15.28 -1.48 0.53
C GLU A 96 16.14 -1.91 -0.68
N ASP A 97 17.43 -2.15 -0.49
CA ASP A 97 18.35 -2.58 -1.56
C ASP A 97 17.96 -3.94 -2.15
N VAL A 98 17.52 -4.88 -1.31
CA VAL A 98 17.08 -6.21 -1.75
C VAL A 98 15.79 -6.11 -2.54
N LEU A 99 14.83 -5.34 -2.01
CA LEU A 99 13.56 -5.11 -2.71
C LEU A 99 13.79 -4.44 -4.07
N TYR A 100 14.65 -3.42 -4.13
CA TYR A 100 14.99 -2.75 -5.38
C TYR A 100 15.59 -3.73 -6.38
N ALA A 101 16.55 -4.56 -5.96
CA ALA A 101 17.17 -5.55 -6.82
C ALA A 101 16.15 -6.58 -7.36
N ASP A 102 15.21 -7.01 -6.54
CA ASP A 102 14.15 -7.95 -6.92
C ASP A 102 13.16 -7.31 -7.89
N LEU A 103 12.74 -6.08 -7.65
CA LEU A 103 11.89 -5.31 -8.57
C LEU A 103 12.57 -5.10 -9.93
N VAL A 104 13.85 -4.71 -9.95
CA VAL A 104 14.62 -4.54 -11.19
C VAL A 104 14.73 -5.85 -11.95
N ARG A 105 14.99 -6.96 -11.25
CA ARG A 105 15.06 -8.28 -11.86
C ARG A 105 13.72 -8.65 -12.50
N TRP A 106 12.63 -8.43 -11.80
CA TRP A 106 11.28 -8.71 -12.29
C TRP A 106 10.95 -7.86 -13.52
N ILE A 107 11.18 -6.55 -13.48
CA ILE A 107 10.92 -5.64 -14.61
C ILE A 107 11.75 -6.04 -15.84
N ARG A 108 13.03 -6.41 -15.65
CA ARG A 108 13.88 -6.90 -16.76
C ARG A 108 13.39 -8.20 -17.36
N GLY A 109 12.71 -9.03 -16.58
CA GLY A 109 12.12 -10.28 -17.08
C GLY A 109 10.87 -10.08 -17.93
N VAL A 110 10.17 -8.94 -17.78
CA VAL A 110 8.90 -8.66 -18.47
C VAL A 110 8.98 -7.49 -19.47
N SER A 111 10.10 -6.78 -19.52
CA SER A 111 10.29 -5.62 -20.40
C SER A 111 11.72 -5.52 -20.93
N ASP A 112 11.85 -4.99 -22.15
CA ASP A 112 13.15 -4.66 -22.77
C ASP A 112 13.60 -3.21 -22.43
N LEU A 113 12.99 -2.58 -21.44
CA LEU A 113 13.31 -1.21 -21.05
C LEU A 113 14.69 -1.13 -20.40
N PRO A 114 15.52 -0.16 -20.80
CA PRO A 114 16.78 0.11 -20.12
C PRO A 114 16.47 0.70 -18.74
N ILE A 115 16.71 -0.09 -17.70
CA ILE A 115 16.56 0.36 -16.32
C ILE A 115 17.90 0.95 -15.88
N PRO A 116 17.98 2.22 -15.49
CA PRO A 116 19.20 2.79 -14.97
C PRO A 116 19.68 2.01 -13.75
N SER A 117 20.99 1.80 -13.66
CA SER A 117 21.58 1.25 -12.43
C SER A 117 21.21 2.19 -11.26
N ALA A 118 20.85 1.59 -10.12
CA ALA A 118 20.46 2.34 -8.92
C ALA A 118 21.51 3.43 -8.62
N GLY A 119 21.17 4.66 -8.97
CA GLY A 119 21.83 5.79 -8.38
C GLY A 119 21.44 5.82 -6.90
N LYS A 120 22.42 5.80 -6.00
CA LYS A 120 22.20 6.00 -4.57
C LYS A 120 21.31 7.23 -4.43
N GLY A 121 20.03 7.00 -4.09
CA GLY A 121 19.10 8.08 -3.78
C GLY A 121 19.68 8.92 -2.64
N ARG A 122 19.54 10.19 -2.81
CA ARG A 122 19.97 11.19 -1.83
C ARG A 122 19.15 11.04 -0.55
#